data_2a8509075195d3a17b4831b0742a06f9
#
_entry.id   2a8509075195d3a17b4831b0742a06f9
#
_cell.length_a   1.000
_cell.length_b   1.000
_cell.length_c   1.000
_cell.angle_alpha   90.00
_cell.angle_beta   90.00
_cell.angle_gamma   90.00
#
_symmetry.space_group_name_H-M   'P 1'
#
loop_
_entity.id
_entity.type
_entity.pdbx_description
1 polymer ?
#
loop_
_entity_poly.entity_id
_entity_poly.type
_entity_poly.pdbx_seq_one_letter_code
_entity_poly.pdbx_strand_id
1 'polypeptide(L)'
;MKKFNLLTSAILSLFLATSCCNNVVEKPQVKNVIYLIGDGMGFGAVSSLLLAEDSVTGFEQAPIIGLSETCSANNYVTDSPAGGTALATGTRTKNGYLGVDPEGKQLTSILRKAQAMGKKSGIVVNTTLTEA
;
A
#
# COMPACT_ATOMS: atom_id res chain seq x y z
N MET A 1 -33.10 24.04 -51.78
CA MET A 1 -32.47 22.77 -51.34
C MET A 1 -31.09 22.96 -50.70
N LYS A 2 -30.19 23.82 -51.21
CA LYS A 2 -28.84 24.01 -50.66
C LYS A 2 -28.76 24.61 -49.21
N LYS A 3 -29.73 25.47 -48.83
CA LYS A 3 -29.78 26.09 -47.49
C LYS A 3 -30.26 25.13 -46.39
N PHE A 4 -31.06 24.12 -46.72
CA PHE A 4 -31.58 23.13 -45.77
C PHE A 4 -30.48 22.13 -45.35
N ASN A 5 -29.60 21.76 -46.28
CA ASN A 5 -28.48 20.85 -46.01
C ASN A 5 -27.40 21.49 -45.12
N LEU A 6 -27.26 22.84 -45.17
CA LEU A 6 -26.28 23.54 -44.33
C LEU A 6 -26.72 23.60 -42.87
N LEU A 7 -28.01 23.76 -42.60
CA LEU A 7 -28.56 23.80 -41.25
C LEU A 7 -28.51 22.42 -40.56
N THR A 8 -28.82 21.36 -41.30
CA THR A 8 -28.75 19.99 -40.77
C THR A 8 -27.34 19.55 -40.49
N SER A 9 -26.36 19.96 -41.30
CA SER A 9 -24.93 19.69 -41.06
C SER A 9 -24.41 20.42 -39.82
N ALA A 10 -24.83 21.67 -39.60
CA ALA A 10 -24.44 22.46 -38.43
C ALA A 10 -25.01 21.92 -37.12
N ILE A 11 -26.25 21.40 -37.14
CA ILE A 11 -26.88 20.79 -35.97
C ILE A 11 -26.20 19.44 -35.62
N LEU A 12 -25.86 18.63 -36.63
CA LEU A 12 -25.20 17.34 -36.42
C LEU A 12 -23.77 17.51 -35.87
N SER A 13 -23.04 18.55 -36.28
CA SER A 13 -21.71 18.85 -35.73
C SER A 13 -21.76 19.37 -34.28
N LEU A 14 -22.84 20.04 -33.88
CA LEU A 14 -23.02 20.52 -32.51
C LEU A 14 -23.29 19.36 -31.52
N PHE A 15 -23.99 18.31 -31.98
CA PHE A 15 -24.23 17.11 -31.15
C PHE A 15 -23.00 16.23 -30.96
N LEU A 16 -22.01 16.26 -31.86
CA LEU A 16 -20.76 15.50 -31.73
C LEU A 16 -19.77 16.18 -30.77
N ALA A 17 -19.92 17.48 -30.50
CA ALA A 17 -19.04 18.21 -29.60
C ALA A 17 -19.36 18.03 -28.10
N THR A 18 -20.53 17.50 -27.76
CA THR A 18 -20.96 17.32 -26.35
C THR A 18 -20.63 15.95 -25.76
N SER A 19 -20.00 15.03 -26.52
CA SER A 19 -19.75 13.64 -26.10
C SER A 19 -18.43 13.42 -25.36
N CYS A 20 -17.66 14.47 -25.05
CA CYS A 20 -16.40 14.35 -24.29
C CYS A 20 -16.49 14.93 -22.89
N CYS A 21 -17.59 14.69 -22.16
CA CYS A 21 -17.54 14.76 -20.71
C CYS A 21 -16.91 13.47 -20.19
N ASN A 22 -15.56 13.41 -20.17
CA ASN A 22 -14.87 12.46 -19.35
C ASN A 22 -15.26 12.78 -17.89
N ASN A 23 -16.20 12.03 -17.34
CA ASN A 23 -16.39 11.96 -15.90
C ASN A 23 -15.09 11.39 -15.34
N VAL A 24 -14.14 12.24 -15.03
CA VAL A 24 -12.99 11.88 -14.20
C VAL A 24 -13.58 11.56 -12.84
N VAL A 25 -13.81 10.28 -12.59
CA VAL A 25 -14.14 9.81 -11.25
C VAL A 25 -12.90 10.10 -10.42
N GLU A 26 -12.94 11.22 -9.67
CA GLU A 26 -11.88 11.52 -8.70
C GLU A 26 -11.79 10.33 -7.75
N LYS A 27 -10.67 9.62 -7.83
CA LYS A 27 -10.40 8.54 -6.87
C LYS A 27 -10.36 9.18 -5.48
N PRO A 28 -11.06 8.60 -4.48
CA PRO A 28 -11.05 9.14 -3.14
C PRO A 28 -9.60 9.25 -2.65
N GLN A 29 -9.20 10.47 -2.29
CA GLN A 29 -7.84 10.71 -1.82
C GLN A 29 -7.66 10.09 -0.44
N VAL A 30 -6.72 9.14 -0.32
CA VAL A 30 -6.35 8.53 0.95
C VAL A 30 -5.72 9.58 1.85
N LYS A 31 -6.39 9.91 2.95
CA LYS A 31 -5.94 10.93 3.91
C LYS A 31 -5.04 10.35 4.98
N ASN A 32 -5.36 9.17 5.48
CA ASN A 32 -4.67 8.50 6.58
C ASN A 32 -4.35 7.05 6.18
N VAL A 33 -3.25 6.53 6.70
CA VAL A 33 -2.85 5.13 6.55
C VAL A 33 -2.54 4.59 7.94
N ILE A 34 -3.15 3.47 8.29
CA ILE A 34 -2.80 2.67 9.47
C ILE A 34 -2.13 1.42 8.96
N TYR A 35 -0.90 1.18 9.41
CA TYR A 35 -0.12 0.02 9.02
C TYR A 35 0.11 -0.87 10.23
N LEU A 36 -0.48 -2.06 10.22
CA LEU A 36 -0.39 -3.05 11.29
C LEU A 36 0.59 -4.13 10.86
N ILE A 37 1.58 -4.39 11.70
CA ILE A 37 2.63 -5.38 11.44
C ILE A 37 2.60 -6.41 12.57
N GLY A 38 2.39 -7.67 12.21
CA GLY A 38 2.53 -8.79 13.13
C GLY A 38 3.93 -9.42 12.94
N ASP A 39 4.83 -9.16 13.88
CA ASP A 39 6.17 -9.74 13.84
C ASP A 39 6.10 -11.25 14.13
N GLY A 40 6.78 -12.04 13.28
CA GLY A 40 6.73 -13.49 13.33
C GLY A 40 5.35 -14.12 13.03
N MET A 41 4.35 -13.32 12.67
CA MET A 41 2.99 -13.77 12.40
C MET A 41 2.88 -14.35 10.99
N GLY A 42 3.23 -15.61 10.83
CA GLY A 42 3.05 -16.35 9.58
C GLY A 42 1.67 -16.99 9.44
N PHE A 43 1.47 -17.75 8.35
CA PHE A 43 0.22 -18.45 8.06
C PHE A 43 -0.26 -19.35 9.22
N GLY A 44 0.66 -20.01 9.93
CA GLY A 44 0.32 -20.85 11.05
C GLY A 44 -0.38 -20.10 12.18
N ALA A 45 0.09 -18.92 12.54
CA ALA A 45 -0.53 -18.09 13.57
C ALA A 45 -1.93 -17.62 13.15
N VAL A 46 -2.08 -17.14 11.93
CA VAL A 46 -3.37 -16.70 11.39
C VAL A 46 -4.35 -17.86 11.30
N SER A 47 -3.92 -19.02 10.78
CA SER A 47 -4.77 -20.21 10.69
C SER A 47 -5.19 -20.72 12.06
N SER A 48 -4.30 -20.69 13.05
CA SER A 48 -4.63 -21.09 14.43
C SER A 48 -5.71 -20.17 15.04
N LEU A 49 -5.61 -18.87 14.80
CA LEU A 49 -6.65 -17.92 15.23
C LEU A 49 -8.00 -18.23 14.58
N LEU A 50 -8.03 -18.39 13.26
CA LEU A 50 -9.24 -18.65 12.50
C LEU A 50 -9.91 -19.99 12.90
N LEU A 51 -9.14 -20.98 13.36
CA LEU A 51 -9.65 -22.25 13.83
C LEU A 51 -10.11 -22.21 15.30
N ALA A 52 -9.56 -21.31 16.10
CA ALA A 52 -9.84 -21.22 17.54
C ALA A 52 -11.02 -20.28 17.87
N GLU A 53 -11.31 -19.32 16.99
CA GLU A 53 -12.36 -18.34 17.21
C GLU A 53 -13.68 -18.80 16.57
N ASP A 54 -14.76 -18.77 17.36
CA ASP A 54 -16.11 -19.06 16.88
C ASP A 54 -16.81 -17.84 16.25
N SER A 55 -16.17 -16.67 16.32
CA SER A 55 -16.69 -15.42 15.79
C SER A 55 -15.85 -14.90 14.62
N VAL A 56 -16.44 -14.04 13.79
CA VAL A 56 -15.74 -13.41 12.65
C VAL A 56 -14.56 -12.58 13.16
N THR A 57 -13.37 -12.93 12.74
CA THR A 57 -12.12 -12.26 13.12
C THR A 57 -11.90 -10.98 12.31
N GLY A 58 -11.00 -10.12 12.78
CA GLY A 58 -10.58 -8.93 12.02
C GLY A 58 -9.94 -9.26 10.65
N PHE A 59 -9.29 -10.42 10.53
CA PHE A 59 -8.70 -10.87 9.26
C PHE A 59 -9.76 -11.20 8.21
N GLU A 60 -10.86 -11.82 8.61
CA GLU A 60 -11.96 -12.18 7.71
C GLU A 60 -12.75 -10.96 7.23
N GLN A 61 -12.66 -9.83 7.94
CA GLN A 61 -13.28 -8.59 7.56
C GLN A 61 -12.44 -7.79 6.53
N ALA A 62 -11.21 -8.22 6.23
CA ALA A 62 -10.37 -7.56 5.25
C ALA A 62 -10.95 -7.76 3.83
N PRO A 63 -11.24 -6.70 3.09
CA PRO A 63 -11.84 -6.80 1.75
C PRO A 63 -10.87 -7.31 0.68
N ILE A 64 -9.56 -7.29 0.96
CA ILE A 64 -8.52 -7.69 0.03
C ILE A 64 -7.45 -8.47 0.79
N ILE A 65 -7.01 -9.58 0.19
CA ILE A 65 -5.90 -10.40 0.69
C ILE A 65 -4.81 -10.39 -0.37
N GLY A 66 -3.57 -10.26 0.07
CA GLY A 66 -2.39 -10.36 -0.77
C GLY A 66 -1.37 -11.33 -0.20
N LEU A 67 -0.44 -11.76 -1.04
CA LEU A 67 0.70 -12.59 -0.65
C LEU A 67 1.98 -11.79 -0.87
N SER A 68 2.93 -11.93 0.04
CA SER A 68 4.25 -11.33 -0.08
C SER A 68 5.34 -12.37 0.15
N GLU A 69 6.42 -12.26 -0.58
CA GLU A 69 7.63 -13.03 -0.34
C GLU A 69 8.50 -12.29 0.67
N THR A 70 8.79 -12.95 1.79
CA THR A 70 9.42 -12.33 2.97
C THR A 70 10.92 -12.60 3.09
N CYS A 71 11.57 -13.31 2.16
CA CYS A 71 13.00 -13.57 2.22
C CYS A 71 13.83 -12.28 2.30
N SER A 72 14.93 -12.31 3.05
CA SER A 72 15.92 -11.23 3.06
C SER A 72 16.86 -11.31 1.86
N ALA A 73 17.78 -10.37 1.71
CA ALA A 73 18.71 -10.34 0.59
C ALA A 73 19.76 -11.48 0.64
N ASN A 74 19.98 -12.07 1.81
CA ASN A 74 20.99 -13.10 2.01
C ASN A 74 20.45 -14.41 2.63
N ASN A 75 19.13 -14.51 2.89
CA ASN A 75 18.56 -15.69 3.52
C ASN A 75 17.08 -15.89 3.07
N TYR A 76 16.66 -17.14 2.93
CA TYR A 76 15.25 -17.49 2.69
C TYR A 76 14.34 -17.15 3.86
N VAL A 77 14.88 -17.18 5.10
CA VAL A 77 14.16 -16.78 6.31
C VAL A 77 14.69 -15.42 6.74
N THR A 78 13.82 -14.40 6.69
CA THR A 78 14.14 -13.06 7.18
C THR A 78 14.19 -13.04 8.71
N ASP A 79 14.95 -12.08 9.25
CA ASP A 79 14.83 -11.67 10.65
C ASP A 79 13.98 -10.37 10.74
N SER A 80 13.68 -9.94 11.97
CA SER A 80 12.87 -8.73 12.22
C SER A 80 13.53 -7.46 11.67
N PRO A 81 14.85 -7.20 11.81
CA PRO A 81 15.50 -6.01 11.24
C PRO A 81 15.37 -5.94 9.71
N ALA A 82 15.68 -7.03 9.01
CA ALA A 82 15.59 -7.07 7.55
C ALA A 82 14.14 -7.00 7.05
N GLY A 83 13.22 -7.71 7.68
CA GLY A 83 11.79 -7.68 7.37
C GLY A 83 11.19 -6.29 7.61
N GLY A 84 11.48 -5.68 8.77
CA GLY A 84 11.05 -4.32 9.11
C GLY A 84 11.61 -3.28 8.13
N THR A 85 12.87 -3.42 7.73
CA THR A 85 13.48 -2.55 6.70
C THR A 85 12.75 -2.67 5.37
N ALA A 86 12.46 -3.89 4.92
CA ALA A 86 11.73 -4.11 3.66
C ALA A 86 10.33 -3.51 3.70
N LEU A 87 9.59 -3.70 4.79
CA LEU A 87 8.25 -3.13 4.98
C LEU A 87 8.27 -1.59 5.04
N ALA A 88 9.28 -1.02 5.70
CA ALA A 88 9.38 0.42 5.87
C ALA A 88 9.91 1.17 4.65
N THR A 89 10.69 0.53 3.78
CA THR A 89 11.43 1.20 2.70
C THR A 89 11.14 0.68 1.30
N GLY A 90 10.59 -0.54 1.20
CA GLY A 90 10.44 -1.27 -0.07
C GLY A 90 11.75 -1.91 -0.57
N THR A 91 12.79 -1.94 0.24
CA THR A 91 14.11 -2.49 -0.12
C THR A 91 14.45 -3.67 0.77
N ARG A 92 14.73 -4.83 0.18
CA ARG A 92 15.27 -5.99 0.90
C ARG A 92 16.70 -5.72 1.33
N THR A 93 17.04 -6.12 2.55
CA THR A 93 18.39 -6.04 3.08
C THR A 93 18.84 -7.36 3.68
N LYS A 94 20.06 -7.42 4.18
CA LYS A 94 20.61 -8.62 4.84
C LYS A 94 20.04 -8.78 6.24
N ASN A 95 19.93 -10.02 6.71
CA ASN A 95 19.62 -10.29 8.12
C ASN A 95 20.59 -9.52 9.04
N GLY A 96 20.07 -8.97 10.13
CA GLY A 96 20.78 -8.10 11.05
C GLY A 96 20.88 -6.63 10.61
N TYR A 97 20.48 -6.28 9.42
CA TYR A 97 20.56 -4.91 8.90
C TYR A 97 19.23 -4.18 9.10
N LEU A 98 19.28 -3.00 9.73
CA LEU A 98 18.10 -2.18 10.02
C LEU A 98 18.25 -0.79 9.38
N GLY A 99 17.29 -0.43 8.53
CA GLY A 99 17.22 0.89 7.90
C GLY A 99 18.29 1.18 6.84
N VAL A 100 19.02 0.17 6.41
CA VAL A 100 20.08 0.26 5.39
C VAL A 100 19.87 -0.78 4.29
N ASP A 101 20.43 -0.52 3.11
CA ASP A 101 20.46 -1.47 1.99
C ASP A 101 21.53 -2.58 2.22
N PRO A 102 21.65 -3.57 1.32
CA PRO A 102 22.65 -4.63 1.45
C PRO A 102 24.12 -4.16 1.47
N GLU A 103 24.37 -2.96 0.99
CA GLU A 103 25.69 -2.30 0.98
C GLU A 103 25.92 -1.43 2.21
N GLY A 104 24.94 -1.31 3.12
CA GLY A 104 25.01 -0.52 4.35
C GLY A 104 24.65 0.95 4.18
N LYS A 105 24.11 1.35 3.03
CA LYS A 105 23.67 2.73 2.78
C LYS A 105 22.31 2.97 3.41
N GLN A 106 22.15 4.09 4.10
CA GLN A 106 20.90 4.48 4.76
C GLN A 106 19.73 4.64 3.79
N LEU A 107 18.58 4.06 4.13
CA LEU A 107 17.35 4.12 3.38
C LEU A 107 16.36 5.13 3.99
N THR A 108 15.47 5.65 3.15
CA THR A 108 14.40 6.55 3.59
C THR A 108 13.11 5.77 3.77
N SER A 109 12.59 5.75 4.99
CA SER A 109 11.35 5.04 5.31
C SER A 109 10.09 5.75 4.77
N ILE A 110 9.00 5.01 4.65
CA ILE A 110 7.67 5.52 4.30
C ILE A 110 7.21 6.61 5.29
N LEU A 111 7.54 6.48 6.57
CA LEU A 111 7.27 7.48 7.60
C LEU A 111 7.96 8.81 7.29
N ARG A 112 9.24 8.77 6.97
CA ARG A 112 10.02 9.96 6.57
C ARG A 112 9.46 10.60 5.29
N LYS A 113 9.06 9.79 4.32
CA LYS A 113 8.42 10.28 3.09
C LYS A 113 7.09 10.98 3.40
N ALA A 114 6.27 10.38 4.26
CA ALA A 114 5.00 10.97 4.69
C ALA A 114 5.19 12.30 5.43
N GLN A 115 6.18 12.38 6.34
CA GLN A 115 6.54 13.63 7.03
C GLN A 115 6.99 14.72 6.06
N ALA A 116 7.80 14.38 5.06
CA ALA A 116 8.21 15.33 4.03
C ALA A 116 7.04 15.87 3.19
N MET A 117 5.92 15.13 3.13
CA MET A 117 4.65 15.56 2.52
C MET A 117 3.73 16.32 3.49
N GLY A 118 4.22 16.72 4.67
CA GLY A 118 3.44 17.43 5.68
C GLY A 118 2.48 16.55 6.49
N LYS A 119 2.54 15.21 6.36
CA LYS A 119 1.72 14.30 7.16
C LYS A 119 2.33 14.10 8.55
N LYS A 120 1.48 13.91 9.53
CA LYS A 120 1.92 13.46 10.86
C LYS A 120 2.09 11.95 10.87
N SER A 121 3.00 11.47 11.70
CA SER A 121 3.24 10.03 11.86
C SER A 121 3.37 9.68 13.34
N GLY A 122 3.06 8.45 13.69
CA GLY A 122 3.20 7.89 15.03
C GLY A 122 3.53 6.41 14.93
N ILE A 123 4.19 5.88 15.96
CA ILE A 123 4.53 4.47 16.10
C ILE A 123 3.97 4.00 17.43
N VAL A 124 3.33 2.85 17.43
CA VAL A 124 2.84 2.17 18.62
C VAL A 124 3.36 0.74 18.59
N VAL A 125 3.96 0.31 19.67
CA VAL A 125 4.52 -1.04 19.83
C VAL A 125 4.10 -1.63 21.17
N ASN A 126 4.13 -2.94 21.28
CA ASN A 126 3.87 -3.67 22.51
C ASN A 126 5.15 -4.14 23.21
N THR A 127 6.28 -3.68 22.74
CA THR A 127 7.63 -3.96 23.28
C THR A 127 8.44 -2.65 23.35
N THR A 128 9.77 -2.69 23.41
CA THR A 128 10.57 -1.47 23.32
C THR A 128 10.57 -0.92 21.88
N LEU A 129 10.57 0.41 21.76
CA LEU A 129 10.53 1.07 20.45
C LEU A 129 11.74 0.74 19.56
N THR A 130 12.85 0.37 20.19
CA THR A 130 14.13 0.06 19.54
C THR A 130 14.39 -1.44 19.39
N GLU A 131 13.42 -2.28 19.72
CA GLU A 131 13.56 -3.72 19.54
C GLU A 131 13.30 -4.09 18.09
N ALA A 132 14.17 -4.97 17.56
CA ALA A 132 14.07 -5.50 16.19
C ALA A 132 14.41 -6.99 16.17
#